data_0fe1e5e2942b11612981edb92fe607fa
#
_entry.id   0fe1e5e2942b11612981edb92fe607fa
#
_cell.length_a   1.000
_cell.length_b   1.000
_cell.length_c   1.000
_cell.angle_alpha   90.00
_cell.angle_beta   90.00
_cell.angle_gamma   90.00
#
_symmetry.space_group_name_H-M   'P 1'
#
loop_
_entity.id
_entity.type
_entity.pdbx_description
1 polymer ?
#
loop_
_entity_poly.entity_id
_entity_poly.type
_entity_poly.pdbx_seq_one_letter_code
_entity_poly.pdbx_strand_id
1 'polypeptide(L)'
;MDAHEGVFKLVAVAGQDVCSPNLWKSMGLVYAAGEAVFLEQVHAGAAFETREAAMAGGIEAARAIARTLAPGDCRANRAARFW
;
A
#
# COMPACT_ATOMS: atom_id res chain seq x y z
N MET A 1 -3.39 -9.92 -0.94
CA MET A 1 -2.89 -10.09 0.45
C MET A 1 -3.28 -8.85 1.26
N ASP A 2 -3.86 -9.06 2.40
CA ASP A 2 -4.32 -7.98 3.28
C ASP A 2 -3.65 -8.10 4.63
N ALA A 3 -3.38 -6.95 5.25
CA ALA A 3 -2.79 -6.86 6.58
C ALA A 3 -3.32 -5.61 7.27
N HIS A 4 -2.90 -5.40 8.50
CA HIS A 4 -3.27 -4.21 9.25
C HIS A 4 -2.05 -3.66 9.97
N GLU A 5 -2.02 -2.35 10.13
CA GLU A 5 -1.06 -1.65 10.97
C GLU A 5 -1.86 -0.64 11.79
N GLY A 6 -2.03 -0.92 13.08
CA GLY A 6 -2.92 -0.13 13.93
C GLY A 6 -4.35 -0.15 13.39
N VAL A 7 -4.90 1.02 13.10
CA VAL A 7 -6.27 1.17 12.57
C VAL A 7 -6.33 1.13 11.04
N PHE A 8 -5.18 1.05 10.36
CA PHE A 8 -5.12 1.08 8.91
C PHE A 8 -5.12 -0.32 8.32
N LYS A 9 -5.88 -0.49 7.22
CA LYS A 9 -5.85 -1.72 6.44
C LYS A 9 -4.81 -1.57 5.34
N LEU A 10 -4.00 -2.60 5.15
CA LEU A 10 -2.94 -2.64 4.15
C LEU A 10 -3.30 -3.66 3.08
N VAL A 11 -3.17 -3.26 1.81
CA VAL A 11 -3.44 -4.14 0.67
C VAL A 11 -2.25 -4.07 -0.26
N ALA A 12 -1.81 -5.23 -0.75
CA ALA A 12 -0.78 -5.29 -1.77
C ALA A 12 -1.39 -5.69 -3.11
N VAL A 13 -0.93 -5.06 -4.17
CA VAL A 13 -1.30 -5.37 -5.55
C VAL A 13 -0.02 -5.70 -6.29
N ALA A 14 0.02 -6.87 -6.91
CA ALA A 14 1.19 -7.32 -7.67
C ALA A 14 0.79 -7.59 -9.12
N GLY A 15 1.69 -7.26 -10.04
CA GLY A 15 1.51 -7.51 -11.46
C GLY A 15 2.84 -7.79 -12.13
N GLN A 16 2.79 -8.51 -13.24
CA GLN A 16 4.00 -8.79 -14.01
C GLN A 16 4.49 -7.52 -14.68
N ASP A 17 5.82 -7.37 -14.73
CA ASP A 17 6.45 -6.26 -15.43
C ASP A 17 6.35 -6.52 -16.94
N VAL A 18 5.78 -5.57 -17.69
CA VAL A 18 5.63 -5.73 -19.15
C VAL A 18 6.98 -5.77 -19.88
N CYS A 19 7.99 -5.12 -19.32
CA CYS A 19 9.34 -5.10 -19.90
C CYS A 19 10.18 -6.30 -19.47
N SER A 20 9.79 -6.97 -18.39
CA SER A 20 10.52 -8.10 -17.81
C SER A 20 9.50 -9.10 -17.27
N PRO A 21 8.92 -9.96 -18.14
CA PRO A 21 7.79 -10.83 -17.74
C PRO A 21 8.11 -11.82 -16.63
N ASN A 22 9.38 -12.08 -16.36
CA ASN A 22 9.80 -12.97 -15.27
C ASN A 22 9.88 -12.25 -13.91
N LEU A 23 9.63 -10.95 -13.88
CA LEU A 23 9.68 -10.15 -12.67
C LEU A 23 8.31 -9.58 -12.35
N TRP A 24 8.08 -9.32 -11.08
CA TRP A 24 6.83 -8.78 -10.57
C TRP A 24 7.04 -7.39 -10.00
N LYS A 25 6.11 -6.50 -10.30
CA LYS A 25 6.01 -5.19 -9.65
C LYS A 25 4.98 -5.27 -8.55
N SER A 26 5.15 -4.42 -7.54
CA SER A 26 4.25 -4.41 -6.40
C SER A 26 3.92 -2.99 -5.97
N MET A 27 2.71 -2.82 -5.46
CA MET A 27 2.23 -1.57 -4.92
C MET A 27 1.48 -1.85 -3.64
N GLY A 28 1.73 -1.04 -2.62
CA GLY A 28 1.01 -1.09 -1.37
C GLY A 28 -0.05 0.00 -1.30
N LEU A 29 -1.19 -0.32 -0.73
CA LEU A 29 -2.28 0.62 -0.51
C LEU A 29 -2.61 0.65 0.98
N VAL A 30 -2.86 1.84 1.50
CA VAL A 30 -3.24 2.05 2.90
C VAL A 30 -4.65 2.62 2.92
N TYR A 31 -5.55 1.94 3.63
CA TYR A 31 -6.93 2.37 3.80
C TYR A 31 -7.17 2.79 5.25
N ALA A 32 -7.85 3.92 5.43
CA ALA A 32 -8.35 4.28 6.75
C ALA A 32 -9.54 3.39 7.12
N ALA A 33 -9.81 3.24 8.40
CA ALA A 33 -10.90 2.39 8.87
C ALA A 33 -12.24 2.83 8.27
N GLY A 34 -12.95 1.88 7.69
CA GLY A 34 -14.27 2.12 7.11
C GLY A 34 -14.29 2.80 5.74
N GLU A 35 -13.14 3.12 5.16
CA GLU A 35 -13.10 3.78 3.87
C GLU A 35 -12.90 2.79 2.73
N ALA A 36 -13.56 3.03 1.60
CA ALA A 36 -13.49 2.19 0.42
C ALA A 36 -12.41 2.63 -0.56
N VAL A 37 -11.88 3.85 -0.42
CA VAL A 37 -10.82 4.39 -1.29
C VAL A 37 -9.55 4.54 -0.47
N PHE A 38 -8.42 4.15 -1.05
CA PHE A 38 -7.15 4.20 -0.33
C PHE A 38 -6.76 5.62 0.05
N LEU A 39 -6.12 5.74 1.22
CA LEU A 39 -5.61 7.01 1.74
C LEU A 39 -4.24 7.32 1.14
N GLU A 40 -3.40 6.30 1.01
CA GLU A 40 -2.06 6.41 0.45
C GLU A 40 -1.78 5.22 -0.46
N GLN A 41 -0.94 5.42 -1.46
CA GLN A 41 -0.38 4.33 -2.25
C GLN A 41 1.13 4.51 -2.33
N VAL A 42 1.84 3.39 -2.43
CA VAL A 42 3.28 3.39 -2.50
C VAL A 42 3.74 2.25 -3.39
N HIS A 43 4.70 2.52 -4.27
CA HIS A 43 5.32 1.46 -5.05
C HIS A 43 6.42 0.80 -4.20
N ALA A 44 6.43 -0.52 -4.18
CA ALA A 44 7.58 -1.23 -3.65
C ALA A 44 8.72 -1.04 -4.65
N GLY A 45 9.85 -0.53 -4.19
CA GLY A 45 10.88 0.02 -5.05
C GLY A 45 11.71 -0.99 -5.85
N ALA A 46 11.50 -2.29 -5.67
CA ALA A 46 12.28 -3.33 -6.32
C ALA A 46 11.39 -4.22 -7.17
N ALA A 47 12.00 -4.88 -8.16
CA ALA A 47 11.34 -5.96 -8.86
C ALA A 47 11.49 -7.26 -8.05
N PHE A 48 10.50 -8.11 -8.10
CA PHE A 48 10.45 -9.35 -7.33
C PHE A 48 10.42 -10.55 -8.26
N GLU A 49 11.02 -11.65 -7.84
CA GLU A 49 11.08 -12.86 -8.65
C GLU A 49 9.80 -13.68 -8.58
N THR A 50 9.00 -13.51 -7.53
CA THR A 50 7.74 -14.23 -7.36
C THR A 50 6.62 -13.27 -6.99
N ARG A 51 5.38 -13.71 -7.27
CA ARG A 51 4.19 -12.97 -6.90
C ARG A 51 4.10 -12.83 -5.37
N GLU A 52 4.43 -13.89 -4.65
CA GLU A 52 4.38 -13.89 -3.18
C GLU A 52 5.36 -12.88 -2.58
N ALA A 53 6.58 -12.81 -3.13
CA ALA A 53 7.57 -11.83 -2.69
C ALA A 53 7.10 -10.41 -3.00
N ALA A 54 6.48 -10.20 -4.17
CA ALA A 54 5.92 -8.90 -4.55
C ALA A 54 4.81 -8.48 -3.59
N MET A 55 3.90 -9.39 -3.26
CA MET A 55 2.81 -9.10 -2.33
C MET A 55 3.34 -8.74 -0.94
N ALA A 56 4.31 -9.51 -0.44
CA ALA A 56 4.94 -9.22 0.85
C ALA A 56 5.65 -7.85 0.81
N GLY A 57 6.35 -7.55 -0.27
CA GLY A 57 7.02 -6.27 -0.45
C GLY A 57 6.04 -5.09 -0.45
N GLY A 58 4.90 -5.26 -1.12
CA GLY A 58 3.84 -4.24 -1.13
C GLY A 58 3.27 -3.99 0.26
N ILE A 59 3.03 -5.05 1.02
CA ILE A 59 2.54 -4.92 2.41
C ILE A 59 3.57 -4.20 3.28
N GLU A 60 4.86 -4.54 3.16
CA GLU A 60 5.90 -3.88 3.95
C GLU A 60 6.02 -2.40 3.58
N ALA A 61 5.92 -2.05 2.30
CA ALA A 61 5.94 -0.66 1.86
C ALA A 61 4.72 0.10 2.41
N ALA A 62 3.54 -0.50 2.36
CA ALA A 62 2.32 0.10 2.91
C ALA A 62 2.43 0.27 4.44
N ARG A 63 3.00 -0.72 5.13
CA ARG A 63 3.20 -0.65 6.57
C ARG A 63 4.11 0.51 6.96
N ALA A 64 5.18 0.72 6.22
CA ALA A 64 6.09 1.83 6.47
C ALA A 64 5.36 3.19 6.36
N ILE A 65 4.49 3.33 5.37
CA ILE A 65 3.68 4.54 5.20
C ILE A 65 2.67 4.66 6.35
N ALA A 66 1.98 3.57 6.69
CA ALA A 66 0.96 3.58 7.75
C ALA A 66 1.54 4.01 9.09
N ARG A 67 2.79 3.65 9.37
CA ARG A 67 3.48 4.03 10.61
C ARG A 67 3.73 5.53 10.72
N THR A 68 3.69 6.25 9.62
CA THR A 68 3.85 7.71 9.59
C THR A 68 2.55 8.46 9.75
N LEU A 69 1.41 7.75 9.71
CA LEU A 69 0.09 8.36 9.75
C LEU A 69 -0.46 8.36 11.17
N ALA A 70 -1.19 9.43 11.53
CA ALA A 70 -1.90 9.49 12.80
C ALA A 70 -3.15 8.60 12.73
N PRO A 71 -3.57 7.97 13.86
CA PRO A 71 -4.73 7.08 13.86
C PRO A 71 -6.03 7.71 13.37
N GLY A 72 -6.15 9.04 13.45
CA GLY A 72 -7.33 9.76 12.97
C GLY A 72 -7.27 10.19 11.52
N ASP A 73 -6.18 9.91 10.81
CA ASP A 73 -6.04 10.32 9.41
C ASP A 73 -7.04 9.57 8.53
N CYS A 74 -7.70 10.30 7.64
CA CYS A 74 -8.60 9.76 6.64
C CYS A 74 -8.66 10.72 5.45
N ARG A 75 -9.27 10.29 4.34
CA ARG A 75 -9.30 11.12 3.13
C ARG A 75 -10.01 12.45 3.37
N ALA A 76 -11.09 12.45 4.13
CA ALA A 76 -11.84 13.68 4.43
C ALA A 76 -10.96 14.67 5.21
N ASN A 77 -10.24 14.19 6.24
CA ASN A 77 -9.36 15.04 7.03
C ASN A 77 -8.20 15.57 6.20
N ARG A 78 -7.64 14.74 5.33
CA ARG A 78 -6.54 15.16 4.45
C ARG A 78 -7.00 16.22 3.46
N ALA A 79 -8.17 16.04 2.86
CA ALA A 79 -8.75 17.02 1.95
C ALA A 79 -8.94 18.37 2.66
N ALA A 80 -9.41 18.34 3.90
CA ALA A 80 -9.60 19.56 4.71
C ALA A 80 -8.29 20.31 4.98
N ARG A 81 -7.17 19.59 5.08
CA ARG A 81 -5.86 20.20 5.35
C ARG A 81 -5.33 21.06 4.20
N PHE A 82 -5.83 20.85 2.99
CA PHE A 82 -5.36 21.59 1.82
C PHE A 82 -6.25 22.79 1.47
N TRP A 83 -7.28 23.05 2.26
CA TRP A 83 -8.17 24.19 2.13
C TRP A 83 -7.95 25.19 3.27
#